data_9efababc9e3c1f5b4e0faedf1146d613
#
_entry.id   9efababc9e3c1f5b4e0faedf1146d613
#
_cell.length_a   1.000
_cell.length_b   1.000
_cell.length_c   1.000
_cell.angle_alpha   90.00
_cell.angle_beta   90.00
_cell.angle_gamma   90.00
#
_symmetry.space_group_name_H-M   'P 1'
#
loop_
_entity.id
_entity.type
_entity.pdbx_description
1 polymer ?
#
loop_
_entity_poly.entity_id
_entity_poly.type
_entity_poly.pdbx_seq_one_letter_code
_entity_poly.pdbx_strand_id
1 'polypeptide(L)'
;LSHLLPKNCKIIIVDNVLIATAKITNKFYPGSITDDFDHNVKNINEITFKNKIKFGLNILIGLNVQIGKNCSIGHNSIIESNVIIGDNCSIGSNVIIRSTIIKNNVSILDNCVIGKKGFGFFPNKEKNIRYPHIGIVIINDNSEIGCGSTIDRGSLSNTIIGKNTFLDNQVHIAHNNTIGNNCIIAGQVGFAGSSTIGNNVMLGGQAGISGHLKIGNNVKIAG
;
A
#
# COMPACT_ATOMS: atom_id res chain seq x y z
N LEU A 1 15.17 20.19 23.28
CA LEU A 1 15.27 19.47 22.00
C LEU A 1 15.80 20.33 20.84
N SER A 2 15.74 21.65 20.95
CA SER A 2 16.23 22.60 19.91
C SER A 2 17.73 22.40 19.58
N HIS A 3 18.54 22.03 20.56
CA HIS A 3 19.98 21.79 20.40
C HIS A 3 20.33 20.55 19.56
N LEU A 4 19.34 19.69 19.31
CA LEU A 4 19.50 18.49 18.47
C LEU A 4 19.23 18.74 16.99
N LEU A 5 18.77 19.94 16.64
CA LEU A 5 18.42 20.30 15.28
C LEU A 5 19.60 20.93 14.53
N PRO A 6 19.68 20.74 13.19
CA PRO A 6 20.68 21.43 12.39
C PRO A 6 20.61 22.97 12.57
N LYS A 7 21.77 23.63 12.56
CA LYS A 7 21.88 25.09 12.82
C LYS A 7 20.98 25.98 11.94
N ASN A 8 20.63 25.51 10.75
CA ASN A 8 19.80 26.26 9.79
C ASN A 8 18.31 25.87 9.86
N CYS A 9 17.89 25.08 10.85
CA CYS A 9 16.51 24.65 10.99
C CYS A 9 15.70 25.68 11.78
N LYS A 10 14.63 26.19 11.20
CA LYS A 10 13.64 27.03 11.91
C LYS A 10 12.68 26.12 12.68
N ILE A 11 12.50 26.41 13.95
CA ILE A 11 11.69 25.60 14.85
C ILE A 11 10.28 26.18 14.91
N ILE A 12 9.28 25.32 14.78
CA ILE A 12 7.88 25.63 15.08
C ILE A 12 7.51 24.91 16.37
N ILE A 13 7.20 25.65 17.41
CA ILE A 13 6.76 25.10 18.69
C ILE A 13 5.25 24.96 18.65
N VAL A 14 4.74 23.78 19.00
CA VAL A 14 3.32 23.43 18.97
C VAL A 14 2.95 22.60 20.20
N ASP A 15 1.70 22.70 20.66
CA ASP A 15 1.21 21.92 21.80
C ASP A 15 1.10 20.41 21.47
N ASN A 16 0.74 20.07 20.24
CA ASN A 16 0.62 18.68 19.77
C ASN A 16 1.26 18.52 18.40
N VAL A 17 2.41 17.84 18.39
CA VAL A 17 3.21 17.62 17.18
C VAL A 17 2.44 16.81 16.11
N LEU A 18 1.70 15.78 16.52
CA LEU A 18 0.99 14.94 15.58
C LEU A 18 -0.15 15.69 14.90
N ILE A 19 -0.92 16.48 15.63
CA ILE A 19 -1.99 17.32 15.07
C ILE A 19 -1.39 18.39 14.15
N ALA A 20 -0.29 19.01 14.55
CA ALA A 20 0.39 20.03 13.74
C ALA A 20 0.92 19.39 12.43
N THR A 21 1.55 18.23 12.51
CA THR A 21 2.01 17.49 11.34
C THR A 21 0.84 17.15 10.41
N ALA A 22 -0.29 16.66 10.96
CA ALA A 22 -1.47 16.36 10.15
C ALA A 22 -2.00 17.62 9.41
N LYS A 23 -2.09 18.76 10.09
CA LYS A 23 -2.53 20.04 9.51
C LYS A 23 -1.57 20.51 8.41
N ILE A 24 -0.27 20.45 8.65
CA ILE A 24 0.76 20.87 7.71
C ILE A 24 0.73 19.94 6.47
N THR A 25 0.72 18.64 6.67
CA THR A 25 0.67 17.66 5.57
C THR A 25 -0.58 17.87 4.71
N ASN A 26 -1.74 18.06 5.31
CA ASN A 26 -2.97 18.32 4.55
C ASN A 26 -2.93 19.67 3.78
N LYS A 27 -2.17 20.65 4.28
CA LYS A 27 -1.98 21.94 3.58
C LYS A 27 -1.14 21.78 2.31
N PHE A 28 -0.09 20.94 2.36
CA PHE A 28 0.78 20.67 1.20
C PHE A 28 0.18 19.62 0.24
N TYR A 29 -0.64 18.70 0.77
CA TYR A 29 -1.27 17.61 0.02
C TYR A 29 -2.79 17.65 0.25
N PRO A 30 -3.50 18.61 -0.36
CA PRO A 30 -4.95 18.68 -0.29
C PRO A 30 -5.56 17.36 -0.78
N GLY A 31 -6.56 16.83 -0.07
CA GLY A 31 -7.14 15.53 -0.39
C GLY A 31 -6.47 14.34 0.29
N SER A 32 -5.31 14.50 0.97
CA SER A 32 -4.63 13.39 1.66
C SER A 32 -5.42 12.76 2.82
N ILE A 33 -6.48 13.42 3.27
CA ILE A 33 -7.41 12.94 4.30
C ILE A 33 -8.75 12.47 3.70
N THR A 34 -9.02 12.76 2.43
CA THR A 34 -10.20 12.28 1.70
C THR A 34 -9.91 10.96 1.01
N ASP A 35 -10.91 10.37 0.41
CA ASP A 35 -10.78 9.08 -0.27
C ASP A 35 -11.58 9.11 -1.57
N ASP A 36 -11.50 10.24 -2.25
CA ASP A 36 -12.17 10.46 -3.52
C ASP A 36 -11.60 9.49 -4.58
N PHE A 37 -12.42 9.13 -5.53
CA PHE A 37 -11.99 8.35 -6.67
C PHE A 37 -11.15 9.21 -7.64
N ASP A 38 -10.31 8.57 -8.43
CA ASP A 38 -9.51 9.27 -9.44
C ASP A 38 -10.38 9.67 -10.63
N HIS A 39 -10.63 10.96 -10.80
CA HIS A 39 -11.41 11.51 -11.91
C HIS A 39 -10.70 11.42 -13.27
N ASN A 40 -9.42 11.05 -13.29
CA ASN A 40 -8.59 11.01 -14.52
C ASN A 40 -8.54 9.62 -15.14
N VAL A 41 -9.25 8.63 -14.58
CA VAL A 41 -9.28 7.30 -15.19
C VAL A 41 -10.08 7.31 -16.48
N LYS A 42 -9.58 6.57 -17.48
CA LYS A 42 -10.23 6.37 -18.77
C LYS A 42 -10.37 4.89 -19.07
N ASN A 43 -11.32 4.55 -19.93
CA ASN A 43 -11.43 3.19 -20.43
C ASN A 43 -10.16 2.81 -21.21
N ILE A 44 -9.71 1.57 -21.08
CA ILE A 44 -8.51 1.07 -21.77
C ILE A 44 -8.58 1.24 -23.30
N ASN A 45 -9.76 1.21 -23.87
CA ASN A 45 -9.98 1.42 -25.31
C ASN A 45 -9.57 2.82 -25.80
N GLU A 46 -9.41 3.78 -24.90
CA GLU A 46 -8.99 5.15 -25.16
C GLU A 46 -7.47 5.36 -24.98
N ILE A 47 -6.73 4.31 -24.60
CA ILE A 47 -5.32 4.42 -24.21
C ILE A 47 -4.47 3.45 -25.03
N THR A 48 -3.31 3.90 -25.48
CA THR A 48 -2.36 3.06 -26.21
C THR A 48 -1.11 2.83 -25.35
N PHE A 49 -0.75 1.58 -25.13
CA PHE A 49 0.50 1.19 -24.49
C PHE A 49 1.52 0.74 -25.54
N LYS A 50 2.79 1.09 -25.34
CA LYS A 50 3.90 0.62 -26.19
C LYS A 50 4.16 -0.89 -26.01
N ASN A 51 3.92 -1.40 -24.82
CA ASN A 51 4.15 -2.80 -24.48
C ASN A 51 2.94 -3.67 -24.84
N LYS A 52 3.20 -4.94 -25.18
CA LYS A 52 2.13 -5.92 -25.37
C LYS A 52 1.60 -6.35 -24.01
N ILE A 53 0.39 -5.91 -23.66
CA ILE A 53 -0.30 -6.19 -22.42
C ILE A 53 -1.62 -6.88 -22.75
N LYS A 54 -2.01 -7.88 -21.95
CA LYS A 54 -3.31 -8.53 -22.06
C LYS A 54 -4.29 -7.83 -21.14
N PHE A 55 -5.38 -7.30 -21.69
CA PHE A 55 -6.44 -6.66 -20.90
C PHE A 55 -7.74 -7.46 -20.96
N GLY A 56 -8.40 -7.56 -19.83
CA GLY A 56 -9.79 -8.01 -19.71
C GLY A 56 -10.77 -6.94 -20.20
N LEU A 57 -12.03 -7.10 -19.85
CA LEU A 57 -13.11 -6.14 -20.15
C LEU A 57 -13.24 -5.11 -19.01
N ASN A 58 -13.74 -3.91 -19.34
CA ASN A 58 -14.07 -2.83 -18.39
C ASN A 58 -12.87 -2.39 -17.52
N ILE A 59 -11.70 -2.25 -18.14
CA ILE A 59 -10.50 -1.77 -17.45
C ILE A 59 -10.47 -0.24 -17.47
N LEU A 60 -10.22 0.36 -16.30
CA LEU A 60 -10.01 1.80 -16.14
C LEU A 60 -8.55 2.08 -15.77
N ILE A 61 -7.93 3.01 -16.48
CA ILE A 61 -6.51 3.38 -16.30
C ILE A 61 -6.39 4.89 -16.12
N GLY A 62 -5.70 5.30 -15.07
CA GLY A 62 -5.42 6.69 -14.74
C GLY A 62 -4.26 7.32 -15.52
N LEU A 63 -4.02 8.60 -15.27
CA LEU A 63 -2.91 9.34 -15.89
C LEU A 63 -1.56 8.80 -15.43
N ASN A 64 -0.55 8.87 -16.32
CA ASN A 64 0.84 8.52 -16.03
C ASN A 64 1.05 7.09 -15.51
N VAL A 65 0.10 6.18 -15.74
CA VAL A 65 0.27 4.76 -15.42
C VAL A 65 1.34 4.17 -16.33
N GLN A 66 2.28 3.45 -15.73
CA GLN A 66 3.32 2.73 -16.46
C GLN A 66 3.12 1.23 -16.23
N ILE A 67 3.10 0.45 -17.31
CA ILE A 67 2.97 -1.01 -17.26
C ILE A 67 4.08 -1.62 -18.10
N GLY A 68 4.83 -2.51 -17.49
CA GLY A 68 5.90 -3.25 -18.13
C GLY A 68 5.40 -4.25 -19.18
N LYS A 69 6.32 -4.98 -19.78
CA LYS A 69 6.00 -6.00 -20.80
C LYS A 69 5.49 -7.29 -20.18
N ASN A 70 4.75 -8.07 -20.98
CA ASN A 70 4.20 -9.38 -20.64
C ASN A 70 3.24 -9.37 -19.43
N CYS A 71 2.56 -8.25 -19.18
CA CYS A 71 1.59 -8.13 -18.10
C CYS A 71 0.20 -8.54 -18.56
N SER A 72 -0.63 -8.93 -17.57
CA SER A 72 -2.07 -9.16 -17.76
C SER A 72 -2.85 -8.43 -16.69
N ILE A 73 -3.99 -7.84 -17.06
CA ILE A 73 -4.91 -7.17 -16.15
C ILE A 73 -6.31 -7.72 -16.39
N GLY A 74 -6.88 -8.30 -15.34
CA GLY A 74 -8.20 -8.96 -15.36
C GLY A 74 -9.36 -7.98 -15.46
N HIS A 75 -10.55 -8.53 -15.64
CA HIS A 75 -11.79 -7.78 -15.88
C HIS A 75 -12.14 -6.81 -14.72
N ASN A 76 -12.78 -5.69 -15.03
CA ASN A 76 -13.32 -4.71 -14.09
C ASN A 76 -12.27 -4.13 -13.12
N SER A 77 -10.99 -4.15 -13.46
CA SER A 77 -9.92 -3.63 -12.60
C SER A 77 -9.64 -2.16 -12.89
N ILE A 78 -9.24 -1.43 -11.84
CA ILE A 78 -8.98 0.00 -11.87
C ILE A 78 -7.54 0.25 -11.44
N ILE A 79 -6.74 0.83 -12.32
CA ILE A 79 -5.36 1.25 -12.04
C ILE A 79 -5.36 2.77 -12.03
N GLU A 80 -5.30 3.38 -10.85
CA GLU A 80 -5.37 4.84 -10.70
C GLU A 80 -4.06 5.52 -11.12
N SER A 81 -4.11 6.84 -11.25
CA SER A 81 -3.00 7.66 -11.73
C SER A 81 -1.70 7.43 -10.98
N ASN A 82 -0.58 7.53 -11.71
CA ASN A 82 0.80 7.41 -11.22
C ASN A 82 1.19 6.03 -10.65
N VAL A 83 0.40 4.98 -10.88
CA VAL A 83 0.77 3.60 -10.56
C VAL A 83 1.84 3.11 -11.53
N ILE A 84 2.82 2.39 -11.00
CA ILE A 84 3.88 1.77 -11.78
C ILE A 84 3.81 0.25 -11.58
N ILE A 85 3.74 -0.49 -12.69
CA ILE A 85 3.75 -1.97 -12.72
C ILE A 85 4.93 -2.41 -13.56
N GLY A 86 5.79 -3.24 -13.00
CA GLY A 86 6.96 -3.81 -13.67
C GLY A 86 6.62 -4.87 -14.71
N ASP A 87 7.62 -5.62 -15.12
CA ASP A 87 7.50 -6.66 -16.14
C ASP A 87 6.89 -7.97 -15.58
N ASN A 88 6.23 -8.74 -16.44
CA ASN A 88 5.70 -10.08 -16.16
C ASN A 88 4.74 -10.14 -14.98
N CYS A 89 3.96 -9.09 -14.74
CA CYS A 89 2.99 -9.04 -13.66
C CYS A 89 1.61 -9.53 -14.10
N SER A 90 0.91 -10.19 -13.18
CA SER A 90 -0.47 -10.64 -13.36
C SER A 90 -1.36 -9.96 -12.34
N ILE A 91 -2.33 -9.18 -12.80
CA ILE A 91 -3.34 -8.51 -11.98
C ILE A 91 -4.67 -9.19 -12.26
N GLY A 92 -5.33 -9.68 -11.24
CA GLY A 92 -6.63 -10.35 -11.31
C GLY A 92 -7.78 -9.43 -11.68
N SER A 93 -8.99 -9.95 -11.57
CA SER A 93 -10.25 -9.21 -11.82
C SER A 93 -10.73 -8.47 -10.56
N ASN A 94 -11.45 -7.37 -10.77
CA ASN A 94 -12.01 -6.52 -9.70
C ASN A 94 -10.91 -5.97 -8.75
N VAL A 95 -9.71 -5.77 -9.23
CA VAL A 95 -8.58 -5.23 -8.44
C VAL A 95 -8.54 -3.71 -8.56
N ILE A 96 -8.35 -3.03 -7.43
CA ILE A 96 -8.16 -1.57 -7.40
C ILE A 96 -6.75 -1.28 -6.90
N ILE A 97 -5.95 -0.58 -7.72
CA ILE A 97 -4.57 -0.22 -7.38
C ILE A 97 -4.43 1.30 -7.46
N ARG A 98 -3.96 1.90 -6.37
CA ARG A 98 -3.64 3.34 -6.28
C ARG A 98 -2.36 3.57 -5.48
N SER A 99 -1.68 4.67 -5.73
CA SER A 99 -0.49 5.07 -4.95
C SER A 99 0.49 3.91 -4.71
N THR A 100 0.80 3.12 -5.76
CA THR A 100 1.53 1.87 -5.64
C THR A 100 2.62 1.73 -6.70
N ILE A 101 3.75 1.16 -6.30
CA ILE A 101 4.79 0.67 -7.20
C ILE A 101 4.86 -0.86 -7.04
N ILE A 102 4.59 -1.57 -8.12
CA ILE A 102 4.71 -3.01 -8.23
C ILE A 102 5.96 -3.31 -9.05
N LYS A 103 6.85 -4.16 -8.52
CA LYS A 103 8.07 -4.58 -9.20
C LYS A 103 7.78 -5.73 -10.18
N ASN A 104 8.78 -6.50 -10.55
CA ASN A 104 8.65 -7.52 -11.58
C ASN A 104 8.13 -8.87 -11.05
N ASN A 105 7.49 -9.65 -11.91
CA ASN A 105 7.01 -11.01 -11.62
C ASN A 105 6.07 -11.07 -10.41
N VAL A 106 5.23 -10.06 -10.22
CA VAL A 106 4.26 -10.00 -9.11
C VAL A 106 2.91 -10.49 -9.59
N SER A 107 2.25 -11.29 -8.76
CA SER A 107 0.88 -11.76 -8.95
C SER A 107 -0.03 -11.11 -7.91
N ILE A 108 -1.11 -10.47 -8.34
CA ILE A 108 -2.16 -9.95 -7.47
C ILE A 108 -3.46 -10.61 -7.90
N LEU A 109 -4.04 -11.39 -7.00
CA LEU A 109 -5.24 -12.16 -7.29
C LEU A 109 -6.51 -11.30 -7.20
N ASP A 110 -7.65 -11.90 -7.48
CA ASP A 110 -8.93 -11.19 -7.64
C ASP A 110 -9.39 -10.44 -6.37
N ASN A 111 -10.14 -9.36 -6.55
CA ASN A 111 -10.80 -8.57 -5.50
C ASN A 111 -9.85 -7.88 -4.51
N CYS A 112 -8.58 -7.69 -4.84
CA CYS A 112 -7.64 -6.98 -3.98
C CYS A 112 -7.82 -5.46 -4.06
N VAL A 113 -7.60 -4.77 -2.93
CA VAL A 113 -7.57 -3.30 -2.86
C VAL A 113 -6.21 -2.86 -2.30
N ILE A 114 -5.42 -2.18 -3.13
CA ILE A 114 -4.04 -1.83 -2.79
C ILE A 114 -3.84 -0.31 -2.87
N GLY A 115 -3.18 0.26 -1.86
CA GLY A 115 -2.80 1.66 -1.84
C GLY A 115 -3.88 2.61 -1.35
N LYS A 116 -4.96 2.10 -0.76
CA LYS A 116 -5.98 2.90 -0.08
C LYS A 116 -5.37 3.60 1.15
N LYS A 117 -5.92 4.73 1.59
CA LYS A 117 -5.49 5.36 2.84
C LYS A 117 -5.75 4.43 4.02
N GLY A 118 -4.82 4.41 4.97
CA GLY A 118 -4.92 3.59 6.16
C GLY A 118 -5.86 4.15 7.23
N PHE A 119 -6.03 3.38 8.29
CA PHE A 119 -6.85 3.69 9.45
C PHE A 119 -6.06 4.53 10.46
N GLY A 120 -5.64 5.75 10.06
CA GLY A 120 -4.91 6.70 10.89
C GLY A 120 -5.80 7.86 11.36
N PHE A 121 -5.89 8.06 12.66
CA PHE A 121 -6.64 9.17 13.25
C PHE A 121 -6.21 9.46 14.69
N PHE A 122 -6.55 10.64 15.18
CA PHE A 122 -6.41 11.00 16.60
C PHE A 122 -7.80 11.09 17.23
N PRO A 123 -8.04 10.34 18.32
CA PRO A 123 -9.23 10.52 19.13
C PRO A 123 -9.26 11.94 19.69
N ASN A 124 -10.39 12.62 19.57
CA ASN A 124 -10.63 13.92 20.19
C ASN A 124 -12.05 13.92 20.77
N LYS A 125 -12.29 14.75 21.80
CA LYS A 125 -13.57 14.80 22.51
C LYS A 125 -14.76 15.11 21.61
N GLU A 126 -14.59 15.99 20.61
CA GLU A 126 -15.66 16.38 19.71
C GLU A 126 -15.75 15.51 18.46
N LYS A 127 -14.61 15.12 17.87
CA LYS A 127 -14.54 14.29 16.68
C LYS A 127 -13.15 13.69 16.47
N ASN A 128 -13.07 12.54 15.86
CA ASN A 128 -11.80 11.96 15.44
C ASN A 128 -11.17 12.81 14.32
N ILE A 129 -9.90 13.11 14.47
CA ILE A 129 -9.13 13.86 13.47
C ILE A 129 -8.37 12.86 12.61
N ARG A 130 -8.64 12.85 11.29
CA ARG A 130 -7.92 12.02 10.35
C ARG A 130 -6.46 12.41 10.24
N TYR A 131 -5.58 11.40 10.21
CA TYR A 131 -4.18 11.57 9.87
C TYR A 131 -3.99 11.37 8.36
N PRO A 132 -3.28 12.26 7.67
CA PRO A 132 -3.08 12.16 6.23
C PRO A 132 -2.17 10.98 5.86
N HIS A 133 -2.43 10.35 4.72
CA HIS A 133 -1.62 9.31 4.14
C HIS A 133 -1.11 9.77 2.77
N ILE A 134 0.20 9.99 2.66
CA ILE A 134 0.88 10.45 1.44
C ILE A 134 1.98 9.50 0.97
N GLY A 135 2.36 8.53 1.79
CA GLY A 135 3.24 7.43 1.40
C GLY A 135 2.59 6.55 0.33
N ILE A 136 3.30 5.56 -0.15
CA ILE A 136 2.84 4.61 -1.16
C ILE A 136 2.95 3.18 -0.66
N VAL A 137 2.42 2.23 -1.45
CA VAL A 137 2.73 0.81 -1.31
C VAL A 137 3.85 0.45 -2.28
N ILE A 138 4.79 -0.37 -1.82
CA ILE A 138 5.83 -0.96 -2.68
C ILE A 138 5.74 -2.48 -2.55
N ILE A 139 5.45 -3.17 -3.67
CA ILE A 139 5.46 -4.64 -3.73
C ILE A 139 6.67 -5.05 -4.54
N ASN A 140 7.59 -5.77 -3.90
CA ASN A 140 8.84 -6.17 -4.52
C ASN A 140 8.70 -7.46 -5.35
N ASP A 141 9.78 -7.77 -6.09
CA ASP A 141 9.80 -8.82 -7.11
C ASP A 141 9.36 -10.20 -6.57
N ASN A 142 8.73 -10.99 -7.44
CA ASN A 142 8.34 -12.38 -7.22
C ASN A 142 7.38 -12.59 -6.05
N SER A 143 6.57 -11.59 -5.69
CA SER A 143 5.61 -11.69 -4.59
C SER A 143 4.21 -12.00 -5.13
N GLU A 144 3.39 -12.63 -4.28
CA GLU A 144 2.00 -12.95 -4.57
C GLU A 144 1.07 -12.40 -3.50
N ILE A 145 -0.06 -11.82 -3.94
CA ILE A 145 -1.09 -11.24 -3.07
C ILE A 145 -2.40 -11.99 -3.32
N GLY A 146 -2.85 -12.75 -2.34
CA GLY A 146 -4.05 -13.58 -2.39
C GLY A 146 -5.35 -12.79 -2.50
N CYS A 147 -6.40 -13.47 -2.95
CA CYS A 147 -7.72 -12.89 -3.23
C CYS A 147 -8.29 -12.10 -2.04
N GLY A 148 -8.91 -10.96 -2.34
CA GLY A 148 -9.61 -10.15 -1.34
C GLY A 148 -8.69 -9.50 -0.30
N SER A 149 -7.38 -9.53 -0.49
CA SER A 149 -6.43 -8.89 0.43
C SER A 149 -6.44 -7.38 0.26
N THR A 150 -6.15 -6.67 1.37
CA THR A 150 -6.10 -5.21 1.40
C THR A 150 -4.75 -4.73 1.93
N ILE A 151 -4.12 -3.79 1.22
CA ILE A 151 -2.83 -3.22 1.61
C ILE A 151 -2.94 -1.70 1.61
N ASP A 152 -2.86 -1.09 2.79
CA ASP A 152 -2.96 0.35 2.93
C ASP A 152 -1.64 1.05 2.54
N ARG A 153 -1.75 2.23 1.94
CA ARG A 153 -0.60 3.11 1.73
C ARG A 153 -0.05 3.63 3.06
N GLY A 154 1.21 3.96 3.07
CA GLY A 154 1.82 4.56 4.25
C GLY A 154 1.33 5.99 4.52
N SER A 155 1.48 6.45 5.75
CA SER A 155 1.20 7.82 6.13
C SER A 155 2.30 8.76 5.62
N LEU A 156 3.38 8.97 6.37
CA LEU A 156 4.54 9.76 5.93
C LEU A 156 5.68 8.89 5.36
N SER A 157 5.68 7.61 5.64
CA SER A 157 6.58 6.60 5.05
C SER A 157 5.77 5.60 4.22
N ASN A 158 6.42 4.63 3.61
CA ASN A 158 5.76 3.66 2.73
C ASN A 158 5.32 2.40 3.49
N THR A 159 4.36 1.67 2.92
CA THR A 159 4.09 0.26 3.23
C THR A 159 4.86 -0.59 2.24
N ILE A 160 5.61 -1.60 2.71
CA ILE A 160 6.55 -2.34 1.88
C ILE A 160 6.31 -3.85 2.04
N ILE A 161 6.16 -4.54 0.91
CA ILE A 161 6.17 -6.01 0.82
C ILE A 161 7.50 -6.42 0.21
N GLY A 162 8.24 -7.26 0.91
CA GLY A 162 9.55 -7.77 0.49
C GLY A 162 9.47 -8.73 -0.69
N LYS A 163 10.62 -9.08 -1.24
CA LYS A 163 10.74 -10.00 -2.37
C LYS A 163 10.30 -11.42 -1.99
N ASN A 164 9.72 -12.14 -2.96
CA ASN A 164 9.35 -13.54 -2.79
C ASN A 164 8.49 -13.78 -1.53
N THR A 165 7.60 -12.83 -1.22
CA THR A 165 6.69 -12.89 -0.08
C THR A 165 5.29 -13.19 -0.56
N PHE A 166 4.69 -14.23 -0.01
CA PHE A 166 3.38 -14.73 -0.39
C PHE A 166 2.35 -14.44 0.70
N LEU A 167 1.30 -13.74 0.32
CA LEU A 167 0.13 -13.49 1.14
C LEU A 167 -1.02 -14.35 0.59
N ASP A 168 -1.60 -15.15 1.45
CA ASP A 168 -2.81 -15.91 1.13
C ASP A 168 -4.05 -14.98 1.13
N ASN A 169 -5.23 -15.54 1.01
CA ASN A 169 -6.46 -14.78 0.81
C ASN A 169 -6.86 -13.97 2.05
N GLN A 170 -7.49 -12.80 1.80
CA GLN A 170 -8.07 -11.94 2.83
C GLN A 170 -7.06 -11.44 3.88
N VAL A 171 -5.78 -11.32 3.53
CA VAL A 171 -4.79 -10.71 4.40
C VAL A 171 -4.97 -9.20 4.42
N HIS A 172 -4.95 -8.60 5.62
CA HIS A 172 -4.95 -7.14 5.78
C HIS A 172 -3.61 -6.62 6.25
N ILE A 173 -3.00 -5.72 5.47
CA ILE A 173 -1.77 -5.01 5.85
C ILE A 173 -2.08 -3.53 6.00
N ALA A 174 -2.14 -3.06 7.24
CA ALA A 174 -2.35 -1.64 7.53
C ALA A 174 -1.12 -0.79 7.15
N HIS A 175 -1.29 0.51 7.24
CA HIS A 175 -0.29 1.51 6.83
C HIS A 175 1.08 1.36 7.52
N ASN A 176 2.14 1.76 6.80
CA ASN A 176 3.51 1.82 7.32
C ASN A 176 4.12 0.48 7.77
N ASN A 177 3.54 -0.65 7.39
CA ASN A 177 4.16 -1.94 7.63
C ASN A 177 5.32 -2.18 6.67
N THR A 178 6.37 -2.81 7.17
CA THR A 178 7.46 -3.35 6.37
C THR A 178 7.51 -4.85 6.57
N ILE A 179 7.13 -5.61 5.55
CA ILE A 179 7.24 -7.08 5.53
C ILE A 179 8.55 -7.43 4.82
N GLY A 180 9.33 -8.29 5.43
CA GLY A 180 10.62 -8.75 4.88
C GLY A 180 10.49 -9.67 3.67
N ASN A 181 11.62 -10.22 3.24
CA ASN A 181 11.68 -11.13 2.11
C ASN A 181 11.34 -12.58 2.51
N ASN A 182 10.89 -13.39 1.55
CA ASN A 182 10.60 -14.82 1.72
C ASN A 182 9.62 -15.12 2.86
N CYS A 183 8.66 -14.23 3.12
CA CYS A 183 7.64 -14.46 4.13
C CYS A 183 6.46 -15.24 3.55
N ILE A 184 5.81 -16.04 4.39
CA ILE A 184 4.60 -16.80 4.06
C ILE A 184 3.54 -16.41 5.08
N ILE A 185 2.49 -15.76 4.61
CA ILE A 185 1.43 -15.21 5.44
C ILE A 185 0.13 -15.92 5.06
N ALA A 186 -0.37 -16.75 5.94
CA ALA A 186 -1.59 -17.52 5.70
C ALA A 186 -2.86 -16.64 5.73
N GLY A 187 -3.99 -17.22 5.34
CA GLY A 187 -5.25 -16.51 5.15
C GLY A 187 -5.76 -15.78 6.39
N GLN A 188 -6.38 -14.62 6.15
CA GLN A 188 -7.03 -13.80 7.18
C GLN A 188 -6.09 -13.25 8.27
N VAL A 189 -4.78 -13.28 8.04
CA VAL A 189 -3.83 -12.61 8.94
C VAL A 189 -4.02 -11.10 8.85
N GLY A 190 -4.03 -10.43 10.00
CA GLY A 190 -4.16 -8.98 10.10
C GLY A 190 -2.92 -8.32 10.72
N PHE A 191 -2.43 -7.27 10.07
CA PHE A 191 -1.36 -6.44 10.61
C PHE A 191 -1.91 -5.05 10.95
N ALA A 192 -1.82 -4.65 12.19
CA ALA A 192 -2.02 -3.26 12.57
C ALA A 192 -0.83 -2.40 12.10
N GLY A 193 -1.01 -1.08 12.07
CA GLY A 193 -0.05 -0.16 11.45
C GLY A 193 1.35 -0.13 12.08
N SER A 194 2.34 0.23 11.27
CA SER A 194 3.71 0.58 11.71
C SER A 194 4.53 -0.57 12.29
N SER A 195 4.27 -1.81 11.92
CA SER A 195 5.07 -2.96 12.34
C SER A 195 6.14 -3.32 11.32
N THR A 196 7.22 -3.91 11.80
CA THR A 196 8.33 -4.40 10.97
C THR A 196 8.47 -5.90 11.14
N ILE A 197 8.37 -6.64 10.06
CA ILE A 197 8.47 -8.09 9.99
C ILE A 197 9.78 -8.43 9.29
N GLY A 198 10.58 -9.28 9.91
CA GLY A 198 11.86 -9.73 9.36
C GLY A 198 11.70 -10.66 8.15
N ASN A 199 12.82 -11.20 7.69
CA ASN A 199 12.85 -12.16 6.58
C ASN A 199 12.49 -13.58 7.03
N ASN A 200 11.97 -14.39 6.11
CA ASN A 200 11.66 -15.81 6.32
C ASN A 200 10.65 -16.03 7.48
N VAL A 201 9.71 -15.11 7.67
CA VAL A 201 8.68 -15.22 8.70
C VAL A 201 7.49 -15.99 8.16
N MET A 202 6.93 -16.86 8.98
CA MET A 202 5.72 -17.62 8.67
C MET A 202 4.63 -17.28 9.69
N LEU A 203 3.45 -16.86 9.22
CA LEU A 203 2.29 -16.59 10.06
C LEU A 203 1.16 -17.54 9.73
N GLY A 204 0.65 -18.22 10.74
CA GLY A 204 -0.52 -19.08 10.64
C GLY A 204 -1.81 -18.28 10.42
N GLY A 205 -2.83 -18.95 9.89
CA GLY A 205 -4.09 -18.30 9.53
C GLY A 205 -4.76 -17.60 10.72
N GLN A 206 -5.39 -16.45 10.46
CA GLN A 206 -6.09 -15.61 11.45
C GLN A 206 -5.19 -15.00 12.55
N ALA A 207 -3.86 -15.15 12.46
CA ALA A 207 -2.97 -14.47 13.41
C ALA A 207 -3.10 -12.93 13.29
N GLY A 208 -3.10 -12.25 14.43
CA GLY A 208 -3.15 -10.79 14.53
C GLY A 208 -1.82 -10.21 14.99
N ILE A 209 -1.27 -9.25 14.26
CA ILE A 209 -0.04 -8.53 14.62
C ILE A 209 -0.43 -7.13 15.10
N SER A 210 -0.18 -6.82 16.36
CA SER A 210 -0.40 -5.48 16.93
C SER A 210 0.50 -4.44 16.27
N GLY A 211 0.07 -3.17 16.33
CA GLY A 211 0.83 -2.06 15.78
C GLY A 211 2.16 -1.82 16.49
N HIS A 212 3.09 -1.20 15.76
CA HIS A 212 4.41 -0.78 16.27
C HIS A 212 5.30 -1.92 16.81
N LEU A 213 5.07 -3.16 16.37
CA LEU A 213 5.88 -4.31 16.75
C LEU A 213 7.02 -4.54 15.77
N LYS A 214 8.05 -5.21 16.28
CA LYS A 214 9.15 -5.73 15.48
C LYS A 214 9.24 -7.25 15.67
N ILE A 215 9.04 -8.01 14.60
CA ILE A 215 9.24 -9.46 14.55
C ILE A 215 10.57 -9.72 13.85
N GLY A 216 11.42 -10.53 14.47
CA GLY A 216 12.74 -10.88 13.94
C GLY A 216 12.67 -11.79 12.71
N ASN A 217 13.83 -12.13 12.16
CA ASN A 217 13.93 -13.08 11.06
C ASN A 217 13.63 -14.52 11.53
N ASN A 218 13.19 -15.37 10.60
CA ASN A 218 12.97 -16.81 10.80
C ASN A 218 11.96 -17.17 11.90
N VAL A 219 11.07 -16.24 12.25
CA VAL A 219 10.02 -16.47 13.26
C VAL A 219 8.84 -17.22 12.63
N LYS A 220 8.26 -18.14 13.39
CA LYS A 220 7.01 -18.82 13.07
C LYS A 220 5.99 -18.53 14.14
N ILE A 221 4.80 -18.08 13.75
CA ILE A 221 3.67 -17.78 14.63
C ILE A 221 2.53 -18.68 14.19
N ALA A 222 1.94 -19.43 15.14
CA ALA A 222 0.72 -20.21 14.89
C ALA A 222 -0.49 -19.29 14.71
N GLY A 223 -1.54 -19.81 14.10
CA GLY A 223 -2.84 -19.15 13.98
C GLY A 223 -3.69 -19.26 15.24
#